data_a4638f7c6e8e4396247de1d5bd2b387c
#
_entry.id   a4638f7c6e8e4396247de1d5bd2b387c
#
_cell.length_a   1.000
_cell.length_b   1.000
_cell.length_c   1.000
_cell.angle_alpha   90.00
_cell.angle_beta   90.00
_cell.angle_gamma   90.00
#
_symmetry.space_group_name_H-M   'P 1'
#
loop_
_entity.id
_entity.type
_entity.pdbx_description
1 polymer ?
#
loop_
_entity_poly.entity_id
_entity_poly.type
_entity_poly.pdbx_seq_one_letter_code
_entity_poly.pdbx_strand_id
1 'polypeptide(L)'
;MLMARYNKPTSDGPSSEEKALDQFAEMMIEKIQSIDKDWKKPWFTDGALQWPKNLNGRDYNGMNALMLLLQCEKQGWKIPRFCTFDCVQRLNNTEKKDANGEALPRVSVLKGERSFPVFITTFTCVDKDTRERIKYDDYRQLSEEMRKQYNVYPKLQVY
;
A
#
# COMPACT_ATOMS: atom_id res chain seq x y z
N MET A 1 -6.25 41.97 -9.52
CA MET A 1 -5.44 40.78 -9.81
C MET A 1 -6.30 39.56 -9.49
N LEU A 2 -6.92 38.95 -10.52
CA LEU A 2 -7.87 37.84 -10.34
C LEU A 2 -7.09 36.58 -10.03
N MET A 3 -7.30 36.01 -8.84
CA MET A 3 -6.83 34.66 -8.52
C MET A 3 -7.66 33.65 -9.31
N ALA A 4 -7.02 32.97 -10.25
CA ALA A 4 -7.62 31.85 -10.93
C ALA A 4 -7.87 30.73 -9.90
N ARG A 5 -9.13 30.44 -9.61
CA ARG A 5 -9.54 29.25 -8.87
C ARG A 5 -9.22 28.05 -9.74
N TYR A 6 -8.29 27.23 -9.30
CA TYR A 6 -8.03 25.92 -9.89
C TYR A 6 -9.24 25.04 -9.64
N ASN A 7 -10.15 24.98 -10.62
CA ASN A 7 -11.23 24.01 -10.63
C ASN A 7 -10.62 22.64 -10.94
N LYS A 8 -10.48 21.83 -9.89
CA LYS A 8 -10.23 20.40 -10.05
C LYS A 8 -11.38 19.84 -10.89
N PRO A 9 -11.12 19.12 -12.00
CA PRO A 9 -12.20 18.46 -12.73
C PRO A 9 -12.86 17.48 -11.78
N THR A 10 -14.15 17.67 -11.51
CA THR A 10 -15.00 16.70 -10.82
C THR A 10 -15.19 15.53 -11.78
N SER A 11 -14.40 14.48 -11.60
CA SER A 11 -14.71 13.18 -12.19
C SER A 11 -15.97 12.67 -11.47
N ASP A 12 -17.05 12.43 -12.19
CA ASP A 12 -18.35 11.97 -11.69
C ASP A 12 -18.32 10.53 -11.14
N GLY A 13 -17.21 10.07 -10.60
CA GLY A 13 -17.05 8.72 -10.05
C GLY A 13 -16.21 8.70 -8.79
N PRO A 14 -16.34 7.63 -7.97
CA PRO A 14 -15.58 7.48 -6.74
C PRO A 14 -14.06 7.46 -7.03
N SER A 15 -13.30 8.11 -6.16
CA SER A 15 -11.82 8.16 -6.24
C SER A 15 -11.22 6.77 -6.07
N SER A 16 -9.93 6.62 -6.39
CA SER A 16 -9.21 5.35 -6.17
C SER A 16 -9.18 4.96 -4.70
N GLU A 17 -9.09 5.96 -3.82
CA GLU A 17 -9.12 5.78 -2.38
C GLU A 17 -10.47 5.28 -1.89
N GLU A 18 -11.57 5.87 -2.39
CA GLU A 18 -12.93 5.43 -2.06
C GLU A 18 -13.18 4.00 -2.53
N LYS A 19 -12.82 3.67 -3.76
CA LYS A 19 -12.96 2.29 -4.29
C LYS A 19 -12.18 1.27 -3.47
N ALA A 20 -10.98 1.62 -3.02
CA ALA A 20 -10.16 0.73 -2.20
C ALA A 20 -10.74 0.56 -0.79
N LEU A 21 -11.32 1.61 -0.21
CA LEU A 21 -12.03 1.54 1.07
C LEU A 21 -13.30 0.71 0.97
N ASP A 22 -14.08 0.87 -0.09
CA ASP A 22 -15.27 0.07 -0.35
C ASP A 22 -14.92 -1.41 -0.49
N GLN A 23 -13.89 -1.73 -1.28
CA GLN A 23 -13.39 -3.10 -1.42
C GLN A 23 -12.96 -3.70 -0.07
N PHE A 24 -12.28 -2.92 0.76
CA PHE A 24 -11.91 -3.37 2.11
C PHE A 24 -13.14 -3.60 2.98
N ALA A 25 -14.13 -2.70 2.94
CA ALA A 25 -15.38 -2.83 3.69
C ALA A 25 -16.15 -4.09 3.26
N GLU A 26 -16.26 -4.35 1.96
CA GLU A 26 -16.90 -5.56 1.43
C GLU A 26 -16.21 -6.83 1.93
N MET A 27 -14.88 -6.90 1.88
CA MET A 27 -14.11 -8.05 2.38
C MET A 27 -14.33 -8.26 3.88
N MET A 28 -14.42 -7.18 4.67
CA MET A 28 -14.70 -7.25 6.10
C MET A 28 -16.13 -7.75 6.37
N ILE A 29 -17.11 -7.26 5.62
CA ILE A 29 -18.51 -7.69 5.73
C ILE A 29 -18.62 -9.18 5.39
N GLU A 30 -18.05 -9.62 4.26
CA GLU A 30 -17.99 -11.04 3.88
C GLU A 30 -17.40 -11.89 5.01
N LYS A 31 -16.28 -11.43 5.60
CA LYS A 31 -15.63 -12.13 6.71
C LYS A 31 -16.52 -12.21 7.94
N ILE A 32 -17.12 -11.11 8.36
CA ILE A 32 -18.01 -11.06 9.52
C ILE A 32 -19.22 -11.98 9.32
N GLN A 33 -19.80 -11.99 8.13
CA GLN A 33 -20.93 -12.86 7.79
C GLN A 33 -20.58 -14.35 7.76
N SER A 34 -19.32 -14.68 7.45
CA SER A 34 -18.82 -16.06 7.42
C SER A 34 -18.48 -16.62 8.81
N ILE A 35 -18.46 -15.78 9.84
CA ILE A 35 -18.17 -16.22 11.21
C ILE A 35 -19.43 -16.85 11.79
N ASP A 36 -19.33 -18.15 12.10
CA ASP A 36 -20.37 -18.85 12.82
C ASP A 36 -20.49 -18.33 14.27
N LYS A 37 -21.63 -18.55 14.93
CA LYS A 37 -21.98 -17.95 16.24
C LYS A 37 -20.98 -18.19 17.37
N ASP A 38 -20.10 -19.18 17.21
CA ASP A 38 -18.98 -19.39 18.12
C ASP A 38 -17.78 -18.51 17.73
N TRP A 39 -17.73 -17.31 18.30
CA TRP A 39 -16.61 -16.38 18.18
C TRP A 39 -15.29 -16.99 18.72
N LYS A 40 -14.58 -17.77 17.90
CA LYS A 40 -13.20 -18.16 18.14
C LYS A 40 -12.32 -17.35 17.21
N LYS A 41 -11.56 -16.37 17.75
CA LYS A 41 -10.58 -15.50 17.06
C LYS A 41 -10.53 -15.67 15.53
N PRO A 42 -11.41 -15.01 14.76
CA PRO A 42 -11.63 -15.36 13.36
C PRO A 42 -10.49 -14.94 12.42
N TRP A 43 -9.53 -14.18 12.92
CA TRP A 43 -8.50 -13.57 12.10
C TRP A 43 -7.26 -14.46 11.92
N PHE A 44 -7.08 -15.44 12.79
CA PHE A 44 -5.91 -16.29 12.81
C PHE A 44 -6.34 -17.72 13.16
N THR A 45 -6.57 -18.54 12.17
CA THR A 45 -6.63 -19.99 12.34
C THR A 45 -5.24 -20.44 12.81
N ASP A 46 -5.19 -21.19 13.89
CA ASP A 46 -3.96 -21.66 14.52
C ASP A 46 -2.98 -22.22 13.49
N GLY A 47 -1.82 -21.56 13.36
CA GLY A 47 -0.64 -22.07 12.70
C GLY A 47 -0.53 -21.95 11.18
N ALA A 48 -1.53 -21.43 10.46
CA ALA A 48 -1.55 -21.54 8.99
C ALA A 48 -1.11 -20.27 8.24
N LEU A 49 -1.33 -19.08 8.76
CA LEU A 49 -1.01 -17.84 8.04
C LEU A 49 0.17 -17.09 8.68
N GLN A 50 1.24 -16.98 7.92
CA GLN A 50 2.34 -16.08 8.26
C GLN A 50 1.88 -14.62 8.11
N TRP A 51 2.54 -13.69 8.83
CA TRP A 51 2.28 -12.27 8.67
C TRP A 51 2.63 -11.78 7.27
N PRO A 52 1.80 -10.92 6.64
CA PRO A 52 2.05 -10.46 5.28
C PRO A 52 3.29 -9.56 5.22
N LYS A 53 4.18 -9.89 4.30
CA LYS A 53 5.45 -9.20 4.10
C LYS A 53 5.65 -8.84 2.63
N ASN A 54 6.42 -7.79 2.38
CA ASN A 54 6.91 -7.56 1.04
C ASN A 54 8.07 -8.52 0.70
N LEU A 55 8.54 -8.51 -0.54
CA LEU A 55 9.66 -9.37 -0.97
C LEU A 55 10.98 -9.08 -0.24
N ASN A 56 11.16 -7.87 0.30
CA ASN A 56 12.32 -7.52 1.10
C ASN A 56 12.21 -7.94 2.58
N GLY A 57 11.13 -8.64 2.94
CA GLY A 57 10.90 -9.13 4.31
C GLY A 57 10.25 -8.11 5.26
N ARG A 58 9.95 -6.88 4.80
CA ARG A 58 9.28 -5.87 5.61
C ARG A 58 7.81 -6.23 5.80
N ASP A 59 7.33 -6.13 7.03
CA ASP A 59 5.95 -6.41 7.40
C ASP A 59 4.99 -5.33 6.86
N TYR A 60 3.83 -5.75 6.41
CA TYR A 60 2.69 -4.85 6.23
C TYR A 60 1.99 -4.64 7.58
N ASN A 61 1.48 -3.43 7.80
CA ASN A 61 0.86 -3.05 9.07
C ASN A 61 -0.54 -2.47 8.86
N GLY A 62 -1.32 -2.42 9.94
CA GLY A 62 -2.63 -1.80 9.98
C GLY A 62 -3.60 -2.39 8.95
N MET A 63 -4.36 -1.54 8.30
CA MET A 63 -5.36 -1.91 7.29
C MET A 63 -4.77 -2.74 6.15
N ASN A 64 -3.55 -2.42 5.70
CA ASN A 64 -2.88 -3.18 4.64
C ASN A 64 -2.66 -4.64 5.04
N ALA A 65 -2.17 -4.89 6.25
CA ALA A 65 -1.96 -6.25 6.73
C ALA A 65 -3.27 -7.03 6.78
N LEU A 66 -4.31 -6.42 7.32
CA LEU A 66 -5.62 -7.06 7.45
C LEU A 66 -6.21 -7.39 6.06
N MET A 67 -6.18 -6.44 5.14
CA MET A 67 -6.68 -6.65 3.78
C MET A 67 -5.93 -7.76 3.05
N LEU A 68 -4.61 -7.79 3.16
CA LEU A 68 -3.79 -8.82 2.53
C LEU A 68 -4.00 -10.20 3.17
N LEU A 69 -4.25 -10.28 4.48
CA LEU A 69 -4.60 -11.54 5.15
C LEU A 69 -5.96 -12.07 4.69
N LEU A 70 -6.98 -11.20 4.63
CA LEU A 70 -8.29 -11.57 4.10
C LEU A 70 -8.21 -12.07 2.66
N GLN A 71 -7.38 -11.42 1.85
CA GLN A 71 -7.15 -11.84 0.47
C GLN A 71 -6.45 -13.21 0.40
N CYS A 72 -5.43 -13.45 1.24
CA CYS A 72 -4.80 -14.76 1.33
C CYS A 72 -5.79 -15.86 1.68
N GLU A 73 -6.65 -15.60 2.64
CA GLU A 73 -7.70 -16.54 3.05
C GLU A 73 -8.68 -16.83 1.90
N LYS A 74 -9.18 -15.77 1.25
CA LYS A 74 -10.11 -15.87 0.11
C LYS A 74 -9.54 -16.66 -1.06
N GLN A 75 -8.23 -16.54 -1.32
CA GLN A 75 -7.52 -17.21 -2.41
C GLN A 75 -6.88 -18.53 -2.00
N GLY A 76 -6.87 -18.87 -0.73
CA GLY A 76 -6.21 -20.07 -0.21
C GLY A 76 -4.67 -19.99 -0.25
N TRP A 77 -4.10 -18.77 -0.28
CA TRP A 77 -2.65 -18.59 -0.32
C TRP A 77 -2.02 -18.81 1.04
N LYS A 78 -1.04 -19.72 1.09
CA LYS A 78 -0.34 -20.06 2.35
C LYS A 78 0.83 -19.15 2.67
N ILE A 79 1.45 -18.54 1.65
CA ILE A 79 2.64 -17.71 1.80
C ILE A 79 2.28 -16.27 1.44
N PRO A 80 2.07 -15.38 2.42
CA PRO A 80 1.64 -14.01 2.20
C PRO A 80 2.83 -13.10 1.85
N ARG A 81 3.36 -13.24 0.65
CA ARG A 81 4.42 -12.40 0.11
C ARG A 81 3.88 -11.57 -1.05
N PHE A 82 4.06 -10.26 -0.94
CA PHE A 82 3.50 -9.32 -1.90
C PHE A 82 4.58 -8.39 -2.44
N CYS A 83 4.38 -7.89 -3.65
CA CYS A 83 5.26 -6.89 -4.24
C CYS A 83 4.49 -5.95 -5.15
N THR A 84 5.05 -4.79 -5.41
CA THR A 84 4.55 -3.87 -6.42
C THR A 84 5.03 -4.31 -7.81
N PHE A 85 4.33 -3.87 -8.85
CA PHE A 85 4.75 -4.12 -10.24
C PHE A 85 6.16 -3.56 -10.52
N ASP A 86 6.50 -2.41 -9.96
CA ASP A 86 7.85 -1.83 -10.04
C ASP A 86 8.91 -2.76 -9.43
N CYS A 87 8.56 -3.47 -8.37
CA CYS A 87 9.47 -4.45 -7.78
C CYS A 87 9.74 -5.61 -8.73
N VAL A 88 8.71 -6.11 -9.42
CA VAL A 88 8.85 -7.15 -10.46
C VAL A 88 9.74 -6.66 -11.59
N GLN A 89 9.53 -5.43 -12.07
CA GLN A 89 10.37 -4.83 -13.10
C GLN A 89 11.82 -4.71 -12.67
N ARG A 90 12.09 -4.23 -11.44
CA ARG A 90 13.46 -4.13 -10.92
C ARG A 90 14.15 -5.50 -10.80
N LEU A 91 13.42 -6.53 -10.40
CA LEU A 91 13.95 -7.90 -10.37
C LEU A 91 14.42 -8.36 -11.75
N ASN A 92 13.70 -7.97 -12.80
CA ASN A 92 14.02 -8.33 -14.18
C ASN A 92 15.15 -7.48 -14.78
N ASN A 93 15.33 -6.25 -14.30
CA ASN A 93 16.37 -5.34 -14.79
C ASN A 93 17.74 -5.60 -14.14
N THR A 94 17.79 -6.44 -13.10
CA THR A 94 19.03 -6.83 -12.45
C THR A 94 19.44 -8.18 -13.02
N GLU A 95 20.59 -8.26 -13.68
CA GLU A 95 21.17 -9.54 -14.10
C GLU A 95 21.56 -10.36 -12.87
N LYS A 96 20.63 -11.18 -12.43
CA LYS A 96 20.86 -12.13 -11.33
C LYS A 96 21.26 -13.47 -11.93
N LYS A 97 22.32 -14.04 -11.42
CA LYS A 97 22.81 -15.36 -11.76
C LYS A 97 22.62 -16.29 -10.57
N ASP A 98 22.39 -17.56 -10.86
CA ASP A 98 22.37 -18.60 -9.85
C ASP A 98 23.80 -18.93 -9.35
N ALA A 99 23.89 -19.92 -8.44
CA ALA A 99 25.19 -20.37 -7.91
C ALA A 99 26.13 -20.95 -8.99
N ASN A 100 25.61 -21.34 -10.15
CA ASN A 100 26.35 -21.89 -11.28
C ASN A 100 26.71 -20.83 -12.32
N GLY A 101 26.29 -19.57 -12.12
CA GLY A 101 26.54 -18.46 -13.04
C GLY A 101 25.54 -18.35 -14.18
N GLU A 102 24.47 -19.16 -14.17
CA GLU A 102 23.39 -19.09 -15.16
C GLU A 102 22.38 -17.97 -14.81
N ALA A 103 21.86 -17.30 -15.85
CA ALA A 103 20.88 -16.24 -15.67
C ALA A 103 19.59 -16.80 -15.06
N LEU A 104 19.12 -16.19 -13.96
CA LEU A 104 17.84 -16.55 -13.36
C LEU A 104 16.68 -16.22 -14.32
N PRO A 105 15.62 -17.04 -14.34
CA PRO A 105 14.47 -16.81 -15.19
C PRO A 105 13.77 -15.50 -14.83
N ARG A 106 13.21 -14.83 -15.84
CA ARG A 106 12.42 -13.61 -15.63
C ARG A 106 11.17 -13.91 -14.83
N VAL A 107 10.89 -13.04 -13.86
CA VAL A 107 9.64 -13.07 -13.10
C VAL A 107 8.58 -12.23 -13.81
N SER A 108 7.35 -12.72 -13.83
CA SER A 108 6.21 -11.99 -14.40
C SER A 108 4.96 -12.21 -13.57
N VAL A 109 4.04 -11.25 -13.67
CA VAL A 109 2.70 -11.42 -13.14
C VAL A 109 1.94 -12.38 -14.05
N LEU A 110 1.24 -13.34 -13.50
CA LEU A 110 0.45 -14.29 -14.27
C LEU A 110 -0.67 -13.57 -15.03
N LYS A 111 -0.97 -14.03 -16.23
CA LYS A 111 -2.03 -13.45 -17.05
C LYS A 111 -3.38 -13.63 -16.34
N GLY A 112 -4.12 -12.53 -16.19
CA GLY A 112 -5.41 -12.52 -15.52
C GLY A 112 -5.38 -12.22 -14.03
N GLU A 113 -4.19 -12.15 -13.42
CA GLU A 113 -4.05 -11.73 -12.04
C GLU A 113 -4.42 -10.25 -11.87
N ARG A 114 -5.06 -9.94 -10.75
CA ARG A 114 -5.46 -8.58 -10.38
C ARG A 114 -4.58 -8.04 -9.26
N SER A 115 -4.28 -6.75 -9.34
CA SER A 115 -3.61 -6.06 -8.24
C SER A 115 -4.55 -5.86 -7.06
N PHE A 116 -3.96 -5.78 -5.86
CA PHE A 116 -4.68 -5.42 -4.63
C PHE A 116 -4.27 -4.02 -4.22
N PRO A 117 -5.22 -3.17 -3.84
CA PRO A 117 -4.89 -1.84 -3.37
C PRO A 117 -4.13 -1.92 -2.04
N VAL A 118 -3.08 -1.12 -1.91
CA VAL A 118 -2.39 -0.88 -0.63
C VAL A 118 -2.39 0.60 -0.33
N PHE A 119 -2.64 0.95 0.92
CA PHE A 119 -2.69 2.33 1.37
C PHE A 119 -1.31 2.78 1.85
N ILE A 120 -0.90 3.95 1.39
CA ILE A 120 0.34 4.60 1.83
C ILE A 120 -0.01 6.00 2.29
N THR A 121 0.42 6.35 3.50
CA THR A 121 0.34 7.73 3.96
C THR A 121 1.57 8.47 3.47
N THR A 122 1.35 9.46 2.62
CA THR A 122 2.34 10.43 2.20
C THR A 122 2.14 11.74 2.97
N PHE A 123 3.16 12.58 2.96
CA PHE A 123 3.09 13.87 3.65
C PHE A 123 3.42 15.00 2.70
N THR A 124 2.62 16.05 2.76
CA THR A 124 2.89 17.31 2.06
C THR A 124 3.35 18.33 3.08
N CYS A 125 4.59 18.81 2.94
CA CYS A 125 5.16 19.83 3.81
C CYS A 125 5.07 21.18 3.11
N VAL A 126 4.41 22.15 3.75
CA VAL A 126 4.15 23.48 3.19
C VAL A 126 4.72 24.52 4.14
N ASP A 127 5.58 25.37 3.64
CA ASP A 127 6.08 26.52 4.38
C ASP A 127 4.93 27.46 4.78
N LYS A 128 4.93 27.96 6.00
CA LYS A 128 3.85 28.79 6.55
C LYS A 128 3.79 30.17 5.91
N ASP A 129 4.94 30.72 5.55
CA ASP A 129 5.10 32.08 5.08
C ASP A 129 5.08 32.13 3.55
N THR A 130 5.96 31.36 2.90
CA THR A 130 6.12 31.39 1.44
C THR A 130 5.10 30.53 0.71
N ARG A 131 4.43 29.58 1.41
CA ARG A 131 3.52 28.57 0.82
C ARG A 131 4.21 27.61 -0.14
N GLU A 132 5.51 27.61 -0.20
CA GLU A 132 6.27 26.65 -0.98
C GLU A 132 6.16 25.23 -0.39
N ARG A 133 6.23 24.23 -1.28
CA ARG A 133 6.14 22.83 -0.90
C ARG A 133 7.50 22.17 -1.03
N ILE A 134 7.87 21.40 -0.01
CA ILE A 134 9.07 20.57 -0.04
C ILE A 134 8.68 19.10 0.08
N LYS A 135 9.56 18.22 -0.38
CA LYS A 135 9.39 16.78 -0.19
C LYS A 135 9.54 16.41 1.29
N TYR A 136 8.83 15.38 1.72
CA TYR A 136 8.91 14.93 3.11
C TYR A 136 10.31 14.47 3.52
N ASP A 137 11.06 13.89 2.60
CA ASP A 137 12.45 13.46 2.86
C ASP A 137 13.35 14.67 3.13
N ASP A 138 13.19 15.76 2.38
CA ASP A 138 13.92 17.00 2.59
C ASP A 138 13.53 17.64 3.93
N TYR A 139 12.21 17.65 4.26
CA TYR A 139 11.72 18.12 5.56
C TYR A 139 12.33 17.34 6.73
N ARG A 140 12.51 16.02 6.60
CA ARG A 140 13.12 15.19 7.64
C ARG A 140 14.58 15.52 7.93
N GLN A 141 15.29 16.09 6.96
CA GLN A 141 16.69 16.49 7.09
C GLN A 141 16.85 17.88 7.73
N LEU A 142 15.77 18.65 7.83
CA LEU A 142 15.80 19.98 8.47
C LEU A 142 16.00 19.86 9.99
N SER A 143 16.62 20.90 10.58
CA SER A 143 16.68 21.04 12.04
C SER A 143 15.28 21.19 12.66
N GLU A 144 15.15 20.91 13.95
CA GLU A 144 13.87 21.09 14.65
C GLU A 144 13.32 22.50 14.56
N GLU A 145 14.18 23.49 14.59
CA GLU A 145 13.80 24.90 14.47
C GLU A 145 13.22 25.21 13.10
N MET A 146 13.87 24.74 12.04
CA MET A 146 13.40 24.91 10.67
C MET A 146 12.09 24.15 10.41
N ARG A 147 11.91 22.96 10.99
CA ARG A 147 10.67 22.20 10.87
C ARG A 147 9.44 22.95 11.38
N LYS A 148 9.60 23.81 12.39
CA LYS A 148 8.52 24.63 12.95
C LYS A 148 7.92 25.62 11.94
N GLN A 149 8.66 25.95 10.88
CA GLN A 149 8.18 26.81 9.79
C GLN A 149 7.22 26.11 8.84
N TYR A 150 7.15 24.78 8.89
CA TYR A 150 6.33 23.99 7.97
C TYR A 150 5.06 23.45 8.64
N ASN A 151 3.98 23.42 7.87
CA ASN A 151 2.81 22.61 8.17
C ASN A 151 2.93 21.28 7.42
N VAL A 152 2.69 20.19 8.12
CA VAL A 152 2.76 18.84 7.55
C VAL A 152 1.35 18.26 7.47
N TYR A 153 0.90 17.99 6.26
CA TYR A 153 -0.42 17.45 5.98
C TYR A 153 -0.28 16.00 5.54
N PRO A 154 -0.85 15.04 6.29
CA PRO A 154 -0.92 13.66 5.83
C PRO A 154 -1.89 13.53 4.66
N LYS A 155 -1.52 12.73 3.67
CA LYS A 155 -2.38 12.39 2.54
C LYS A 155 -2.35 10.88 2.34
N LEU A 156 -3.53 10.27 2.37
CA LEU A 156 -3.69 8.87 2.02
C LEU A 156 -3.59 8.73 0.50
N GLN A 157 -2.84 7.76 0.04
CA GLN A 157 -2.74 7.38 -1.38
C GLN A 157 -2.92 5.87 -1.50
N VAL A 158 -3.46 5.45 -2.64
CA VAL A 158 -3.62 4.04 -2.99
C VAL A 158 -2.66 3.69 -4.13
N TYR A 159 -2.00 2.55 -3.98
CA TYR A 159 -1.10 1.96 -4.95
C TYR A 159 -1.61 0.59 -5.37
#